data_25fbfc0ad7dee989235d061fc149e0e9
#
_entry.id   25fbfc0ad7dee989235d061fc149e0e9
#
_cell.length_a   1.000
_cell.length_b   1.000
_cell.length_c   1.000
_cell.angle_alpha   90.00
_cell.angle_beta   90.00
_cell.angle_gamma   90.00
#
_symmetry.space_group_name_H-M   'P 1'
#
loop_
_entity.id
_entity.type
_entity.pdbx_description
1 polymer ?
#
loop_
_entity_poly.entity_id
_entity_poly.type
_entity_poly.pdbx_seq_one_letter_code
_entity_poly.pdbx_strand_id
1 'polypeptide(L)'
;MANFLISVDKTLRHEGGFVHVKATGEVAKFGITVWFLREIGELPPAPRTDPARPTEISFVRRLTRDQAVEIYRRHFWERYRIGEIRDQDLADKVFDLVVNTGPGGWASIKGRRVFKRGALVLLQEAVNELRGKPLLDCDGILGPISLARVNSTEAGALLDVLRAKAADRYRSIAAANPPLAPNLHGWLERLAA
;
A
#
# COMPACT_ATOMS: atom_id res chain seq x y z
N MET A 1 -11.13 -0.67 17.22
CA MET A 1 -10.62 -1.40 16.06
C MET A 1 -11.29 -0.82 14.83
N ALA A 2 -10.52 -0.52 13.81
CA ALA A 2 -11.05 0.05 12.57
C ALA A 2 -11.86 -0.98 11.75
N ASN A 3 -12.76 -0.47 10.91
CA ASN A 3 -13.64 -1.26 10.08
C ASN A 3 -13.07 -1.40 8.66
N PHE A 4 -12.77 -2.62 8.25
CA PHE A 4 -12.22 -2.92 6.92
C PHE A 4 -13.11 -2.44 5.77
N LEU A 5 -14.44 -2.61 5.88
CA LEU A 5 -15.35 -2.27 4.78
C LEU A 5 -15.36 -0.77 4.48
N ILE A 6 -15.16 0.07 5.50
CA ILE A 6 -15.01 1.52 5.32
C ILE A 6 -13.72 1.82 4.55
N SER A 7 -12.60 1.24 5.00
CA SER A 7 -11.28 1.47 4.40
C SER A 7 -11.21 0.99 2.95
N VAL A 8 -11.69 -0.24 2.67
CA VAL A 8 -11.63 -0.79 1.32
C VAL A 8 -12.56 -0.06 0.35
N ASP A 9 -13.71 0.43 0.81
CA ASP A 9 -14.61 1.22 -0.03
C ASP A 9 -13.97 2.55 -0.44
N LYS A 10 -13.32 3.25 0.50
CA LYS A 10 -12.56 4.47 0.21
C LYS A 10 -11.44 4.20 -0.81
N THR A 11 -10.65 3.16 -0.61
CA THR A 11 -9.55 2.78 -1.54
C THR A 11 -10.08 2.43 -2.91
N LEU A 12 -11.12 1.59 -3.02
CA LEU A 12 -11.69 1.16 -4.30
C LEU A 12 -12.34 2.29 -5.11
N ARG A 13 -12.71 3.42 -4.49
CA ARG A 13 -13.17 4.62 -5.24
C ARG A 13 -12.05 5.25 -6.08
N HIS A 14 -10.81 5.10 -5.66
CA HIS A 14 -9.64 5.60 -6.38
C HIS A 14 -9.11 4.59 -7.41
N GLU A 15 -9.53 3.31 -7.31
CA GLU A 15 -9.05 2.27 -8.19
C GLU A 15 -9.95 2.14 -9.44
N GLY A 16 -9.30 2.06 -10.59
CA GLY A 16 -9.99 2.05 -11.90
C GLY A 16 -10.67 0.72 -12.22
N GLY A 17 -11.42 0.74 -13.33
CA GLY A 17 -11.96 -0.44 -13.99
C GLY A 17 -10.86 -1.35 -14.58
N PHE A 18 -11.26 -2.19 -15.54
CA PHE A 18 -10.31 -3.05 -16.25
C PHE A 18 -9.38 -2.23 -17.15
N VAL A 19 -8.07 -2.42 -16.99
CA VAL A 19 -7.02 -1.79 -17.79
C VAL A 19 -6.15 -2.86 -18.43
N HIS A 20 -5.81 -2.70 -19.70
CA HIS A 20 -4.84 -3.50 -20.42
C HIS A 20 -3.96 -2.57 -21.28
N VAL A 21 -2.79 -2.25 -20.77
CA VAL A 21 -1.80 -1.40 -21.46
C VAL A 21 -0.90 -2.29 -22.31
N LYS A 22 -1.19 -2.39 -23.61
CA LYS A 22 -0.44 -3.27 -24.54
C LYS A 22 1.06 -2.94 -24.60
N ALA A 23 1.42 -1.67 -24.46
CA ALA A 23 2.81 -1.22 -24.53
C ALA A 23 3.68 -1.73 -23.37
N THR A 24 3.10 -1.86 -22.17
CA THR A 24 3.80 -2.33 -20.97
C THR A 24 3.45 -3.76 -20.58
N GLY A 25 2.41 -4.34 -21.21
CA GLY A 25 1.84 -5.64 -20.82
C GLY A 25 1.09 -5.60 -19.50
N GLU A 26 0.82 -4.41 -18.95
CA GLU A 26 0.12 -4.25 -17.69
C GLU A 26 -1.36 -4.58 -17.85
N VAL A 27 -1.85 -5.48 -16.99
CA VAL A 27 -3.27 -5.86 -16.90
C VAL A 27 -3.69 -5.76 -15.46
N ALA A 28 -4.71 -4.95 -15.20
CA ALA A 28 -5.24 -4.70 -13.87
C ALA A 28 -6.75 -4.51 -13.86
N LYS A 29 -7.38 -4.74 -12.72
CA LYS A 29 -8.76 -4.36 -12.42
C LYS A 29 -8.89 -4.12 -10.92
N PHE A 30 -9.57 -3.06 -10.52
CA PHE A 30 -9.67 -2.66 -9.11
C PHE A 30 -8.28 -2.49 -8.44
N GLY A 31 -7.26 -2.00 -9.16
CA GLY A 31 -5.88 -1.90 -8.66
C GLY A 31 -5.12 -3.23 -8.54
N ILE A 32 -5.79 -4.36 -8.78
CA ILE A 32 -5.18 -5.70 -8.70
C ILE A 32 -4.59 -6.07 -10.05
N THR A 33 -3.25 -6.19 -10.09
CA THR A 33 -2.51 -6.53 -11.32
C THR A 33 -2.33 -8.03 -11.49
N VAL A 34 -2.10 -8.49 -12.74
CA VAL A 34 -1.70 -9.88 -13.02
C VAL A 34 -0.47 -10.27 -12.20
N TRP A 35 0.52 -9.40 -12.08
CA TRP A 35 1.75 -9.69 -11.32
C TRP A 35 1.49 -9.92 -9.85
N PHE A 36 0.61 -9.12 -9.25
CA PHE A 36 0.21 -9.31 -7.86
C PHE A 36 -0.55 -10.64 -7.66
N LEU A 37 -1.46 -10.99 -8.59
CA LEU A 37 -2.19 -12.26 -8.55
C LEU A 37 -1.24 -13.48 -8.67
N ARG A 38 -0.18 -13.38 -9.48
CA ARG A 38 0.87 -14.41 -9.55
C ARG A 38 1.66 -14.50 -8.24
N GLU A 39 1.96 -13.35 -7.62
CA GLU A 39 2.70 -13.27 -6.35
C GLU A 39 1.93 -13.90 -5.18
N ILE A 40 0.63 -13.73 -5.13
CA ILE A 40 -0.23 -14.28 -4.07
C ILE A 40 -0.75 -15.71 -4.37
N GLY A 41 -0.41 -16.29 -5.52
CA GLY A 41 -0.76 -17.66 -5.91
C GLY A 41 -2.17 -17.83 -6.49
N GLU A 42 -2.89 -16.76 -6.77
CA GLU A 42 -4.19 -16.80 -7.47
C GLU A 42 -4.04 -17.10 -8.98
N LEU A 43 -2.86 -16.86 -9.52
CA LEU A 43 -2.45 -17.24 -10.87
C LEU A 43 -1.14 -18.03 -10.82
N PRO A 44 -0.89 -18.90 -11.82
CA PRO A 44 0.38 -19.63 -11.90
C PRO A 44 1.58 -18.67 -11.90
N PRO A 45 2.67 -19.00 -11.17
CA PRO A 45 3.82 -18.13 -11.08
C PRO A 45 4.48 -17.90 -12.45
N ALA A 46 4.93 -16.68 -12.67
CA ALA A 46 5.74 -16.32 -13.84
C ALA A 46 6.58 -15.07 -13.51
N PRO A 47 7.75 -14.89 -14.16
CA PRO A 47 8.53 -13.68 -14.03
C PRO A 47 7.73 -12.41 -14.32
N ARG A 48 8.06 -11.31 -13.65
CA ARG A 48 7.39 -10.01 -13.91
C ARG A 48 7.64 -9.49 -15.34
N THR A 49 8.68 -9.96 -15.98
CA THR A 49 9.02 -9.64 -17.39
C THR A 49 8.11 -10.36 -18.40
N ASP A 50 7.43 -11.42 -17.98
CA ASP A 50 6.57 -12.17 -18.87
C ASP A 50 5.24 -11.45 -19.06
N PRO A 51 4.81 -11.24 -20.31
CA PRO A 51 3.51 -10.63 -20.59
C PRO A 51 2.36 -11.48 -20.01
N ALA A 52 1.25 -10.83 -19.74
CA ALA A 52 0.05 -11.53 -19.29
C ALA A 52 -0.47 -12.47 -20.40
N ARG A 53 -0.77 -13.70 -20.04
CA ARG A 53 -1.34 -14.71 -20.94
C ARG A 53 -2.82 -14.40 -21.23
N PRO A 54 -3.39 -14.82 -22.36
CA PRO A 54 -4.81 -14.59 -22.66
C PRO A 54 -5.77 -15.08 -21.56
N THR A 55 -5.45 -16.21 -20.92
CA THR A 55 -6.24 -16.78 -19.81
C THR A 55 -6.19 -15.88 -18.58
N GLU A 56 -5.03 -15.30 -18.26
CA GLU A 56 -4.82 -14.38 -17.13
C GLU A 56 -5.52 -13.04 -17.39
N ILE A 57 -5.43 -12.51 -18.60
CA ILE A 57 -6.18 -11.31 -19.02
C ILE A 57 -7.68 -11.54 -18.85
N SER A 58 -8.16 -12.71 -19.27
CA SER A 58 -9.56 -13.08 -19.12
C SER A 58 -9.96 -13.24 -17.65
N PHE A 59 -9.11 -13.80 -16.81
CA PHE A 59 -9.31 -13.91 -15.35
C PHE A 59 -9.47 -12.51 -14.72
N VAL A 60 -8.51 -11.61 -14.94
CA VAL A 60 -8.56 -10.25 -14.40
C VAL A 60 -9.78 -9.49 -14.89
N ARG A 61 -10.14 -9.61 -16.17
CA ARG A 61 -11.34 -8.97 -16.72
C ARG A 61 -12.61 -9.38 -15.99
N ARG A 62 -12.75 -10.67 -15.60
CA ARG A 62 -13.90 -11.22 -14.88
C ARG A 62 -13.85 -11.04 -13.38
N LEU A 63 -12.74 -10.52 -12.82
CA LEU A 63 -12.62 -10.28 -11.38
C LEU A 63 -13.79 -9.43 -10.89
N THR A 64 -14.52 -9.92 -9.91
CA THR A 64 -15.65 -9.20 -9.30
C THR A 64 -15.17 -8.27 -8.20
N ARG A 65 -16.01 -7.29 -7.81
CA ARG A 65 -15.70 -6.40 -6.69
C ARG A 65 -15.53 -7.19 -5.39
N ASP A 66 -16.37 -8.21 -5.15
CA ASP A 66 -16.30 -9.00 -3.93
C ASP A 66 -15.00 -9.83 -3.86
N GLN A 67 -14.56 -10.37 -4.98
CA GLN A 67 -13.25 -11.05 -5.06
C GLN A 67 -12.11 -10.07 -4.79
N ALA A 68 -12.18 -8.86 -5.34
CA ALA A 68 -11.18 -7.83 -5.06
C ALA A 68 -11.16 -7.43 -3.57
N VAL A 69 -12.33 -7.24 -2.96
CA VAL A 69 -12.48 -6.96 -1.52
C VAL A 69 -11.83 -8.06 -0.68
N GLU A 70 -12.06 -9.34 -1.01
CA GLU A 70 -11.48 -10.45 -0.27
C GLU A 70 -9.94 -10.53 -0.44
N ILE A 71 -9.42 -10.26 -1.64
CA ILE A 71 -7.98 -10.15 -1.88
C ILE A 71 -7.37 -9.03 -1.02
N TYR A 72 -8.00 -7.86 -0.98
CA TYR A 72 -7.54 -6.74 -0.15
C TYR A 72 -7.59 -7.05 1.34
N ARG A 73 -8.62 -7.77 1.80
CA ARG A 73 -8.74 -8.21 3.19
C ARG A 73 -7.56 -9.07 3.59
N ARG A 74 -7.35 -10.18 2.88
CA ARG A 74 -6.32 -11.18 3.24
C ARG A 74 -4.91 -10.64 3.07
N HIS A 75 -4.61 -10.04 1.92
CA HIS A 75 -3.23 -9.75 1.52
C HIS A 75 -2.72 -8.38 1.96
N PHE A 76 -3.61 -7.51 2.47
CA PHE A 76 -3.23 -6.20 2.98
C PHE A 76 -3.74 -5.96 4.40
N TRP A 77 -5.05 -6.00 4.63
CA TRP A 77 -5.64 -5.63 5.91
C TRP A 77 -5.24 -6.56 7.06
N GLU A 78 -5.48 -7.86 6.91
CA GLU A 78 -5.16 -8.87 7.92
C GLU A 78 -3.66 -9.12 7.98
N ARG A 79 -3.02 -9.29 6.82
CA ARG A 79 -1.58 -9.53 6.73
C ARG A 79 -0.75 -8.49 7.47
N TYR A 80 -1.13 -7.23 7.41
CA TYR A 80 -0.40 -6.13 8.05
C TYR A 80 -1.07 -5.63 9.33
N ARG A 81 -2.08 -6.34 9.85
CA ARG A 81 -2.74 -6.06 11.12
C ARG A 81 -3.34 -4.65 11.22
N ILE A 82 -3.75 -4.07 10.08
CA ILE A 82 -4.23 -2.68 10.01
C ILE A 82 -5.52 -2.52 10.84
N GLY A 83 -6.36 -3.56 10.89
CA GLY A 83 -7.58 -3.56 11.70
C GLY A 83 -7.37 -3.39 13.20
N GLU A 84 -6.15 -3.58 13.70
CA GLU A 84 -5.82 -3.36 15.12
C GLU A 84 -5.50 -1.88 15.44
N ILE A 85 -5.39 -1.03 14.45
CA ILE A 85 -5.39 0.43 14.62
C ILE A 85 -6.80 0.83 15.10
N ARG A 86 -6.89 1.64 16.17
CA ARG A 86 -8.17 1.97 16.79
C ARG A 86 -8.91 3.08 16.04
N ASP A 87 -8.18 4.08 15.59
CA ASP A 87 -8.71 5.21 14.86
C ASP A 87 -8.98 4.84 13.40
N GLN A 88 -10.19 5.17 12.90
CA GLN A 88 -10.63 4.77 11.56
C GLN A 88 -9.90 5.55 10.47
N ASP A 89 -9.74 6.85 10.61
CA ASP A 89 -9.14 7.68 9.57
C ASP A 89 -7.65 7.40 9.41
N LEU A 90 -6.98 7.13 10.53
CA LEU A 90 -5.60 6.66 10.51
C LEU A 90 -5.47 5.28 9.82
N ALA A 91 -6.35 4.32 10.17
CA ALA A 91 -6.35 3.00 9.55
C ALA A 91 -6.64 3.07 8.05
N ASP A 92 -7.59 3.92 7.63
CA ASP A 92 -7.93 4.15 6.23
C ASP A 92 -6.71 4.65 5.45
N LYS A 93 -6.00 5.65 5.99
CA LYS A 93 -4.82 6.21 5.34
C LYS A 93 -3.65 5.23 5.32
N VAL A 94 -3.43 4.47 6.40
CA VAL A 94 -2.41 3.41 6.44
C VAL A 94 -2.71 2.33 5.41
N PHE A 95 -3.97 1.89 5.31
CA PHE A 95 -4.40 0.89 4.34
C PHE A 95 -4.18 1.38 2.90
N ASP A 96 -4.64 2.58 2.59
CA ASP A 96 -4.46 3.20 1.28
C ASP A 96 -2.97 3.31 0.90
N LEU A 97 -2.13 3.74 1.82
CA LEU A 97 -0.69 3.83 1.61
C LEU A 97 -0.02 2.46 1.44
N VAL A 98 -0.44 1.43 2.20
CA VAL A 98 0.10 0.06 2.04
C VAL A 98 -0.26 -0.51 0.69
N VAL A 99 -1.48 -0.29 0.20
CA VAL A 99 -1.89 -0.69 -1.16
C VAL A 99 -1.04 -0.01 -2.22
N ASN A 100 -0.78 1.29 -2.09
CA ASN A 100 -0.06 2.07 -3.10
C ASN A 100 1.47 1.90 -3.07
N THR A 101 2.07 1.85 -1.87
CA THR A 101 3.54 1.94 -1.72
C THR A 101 4.15 0.68 -1.12
N GLY A 102 3.32 -0.29 -0.74
CA GLY A 102 3.71 -1.45 0.04
C GLY A 102 4.03 -1.10 1.51
N PRO A 103 4.23 -2.12 2.36
CA PRO A 103 4.48 -1.94 3.79
C PRO A 103 5.83 -1.28 4.09
N GLY A 104 6.83 -1.52 3.27
CA GLY A 104 8.21 -1.14 3.52
C GLY A 104 9.01 -2.22 4.26
N GLY A 105 10.14 -1.82 4.85
CA GLY A 105 11.06 -2.70 5.54
C GLY A 105 12.07 -3.38 4.62
N TRP A 106 12.72 -4.43 5.14
CA TRP A 106 13.74 -5.16 4.40
C TRP A 106 13.12 -6.15 3.40
N ALA A 107 13.54 -6.06 2.15
CA ALA A 107 13.13 -6.96 1.08
C ALA A 107 14.34 -7.52 0.34
N SER A 108 14.23 -8.75 -0.19
CA SER A 108 15.21 -9.29 -1.12
C SER A 108 14.81 -8.97 -2.55
N ILE A 109 15.65 -8.23 -3.27
CA ILE A 109 15.43 -7.87 -4.68
C ILE A 109 16.64 -8.36 -5.47
N LYS A 110 16.42 -9.29 -6.39
CA LYS A 110 17.49 -9.92 -7.20
C LYS A 110 18.67 -10.40 -6.34
N GLY A 111 18.36 -11.06 -5.20
CA GLY A 111 19.35 -11.60 -4.27
C GLY A 111 20.04 -10.55 -3.37
N ARG A 112 19.71 -9.27 -3.49
CA ARG A 112 20.24 -8.20 -2.65
C ARG A 112 19.21 -7.79 -1.59
N ARG A 113 19.67 -7.62 -0.34
CA ARG A 113 18.86 -7.09 0.74
C ARG A 113 18.73 -5.57 0.56
N VAL A 114 17.50 -5.09 0.34
CA VAL A 114 17.18 -3.68 0.11
C VAL A 114 16.17 -3.22 1.13
N PHE A 115 16.42 -2.08 1.77
CA PHE A 115 15.45 -1.43 2.64
C PHE A 115 14.51 -0.56 1.82
N LYS A 116 13.20 -0.75 2.01
CA LYS A 116 12.16 0.05 1.37
C LYS A 116 11.45 0.91 2.40
N ARG A 117 11.33 2.18 2.13
CA ARG A 117 10.59 3.12 2.97
C ARG A 117 9.13 3.18 2.52
N GLY A 118 8.34 2.16 2.92
CA GLY A 118 6.91 2.05 2.61
C GLY A 118 6.01 2.53 3.75
N ALA A 119 4.71 2.30 3.62
CA ALA A 119 3.67 2.87 4.50
C ALA A 119 3.89 2.61 6.00
N LEU A 120 4.23 1.37 6.39
CA LEU A 120 4.37 1.02 7.80
C LEU A 120 5.68 1.58 8.39
N VAL A 121 6.75 1.67 7.58
CA VAL A 121 7.97 2.37 7.97
C VAL A 121 7.67 3.84 8.24
N LEU A 122 6.92 4.51 7.34
CA LEU A 122 6.54 5.91 7.53
C LEU A 122 5.67 6.12 8.76
N LEU A 123 4.77 5.18 9.08
CA LEU A 123 3.95 5.22 10.28
C LEU A 123 4.82 5.10 11.56
N GLN A 124 5.79 4.18 11.57
CA GLN A 124 6.73 4.02 12.69
C GLN A 124 7.61 5.27 12.87
N GLU A 125 8.12 5.84 11.76
CA GLU A 125 8.85 7.10 11.77
C GLU A 125 7.99 8.26 12.31
N ALA A 126 6.70 8.32 11.96
CA ALA A 126 5.78 9.35 12.44
C ALA A 126 5.55 9.26 13.96
N VAL A 127 5.40 8.04 14.49
CA VAL A 127 5.33 7.82 15.95
C VAL A 127 6.60 8.29 16.64
N ASN A 128 7.77 7.93 16.12
CA ASN A 128 9.05 8.32 16.70
C ASN A 128 9.22 9.85 16.71
N GLU A 129 8.84 10.53 15.64
CA GLU A 129 8.90 11.98 15.52
C GLU A 129 8.03 12.67 16.56
N LEU A 130 6.75 12.28 16.66
CA LEU A 130 5.82 12.87 17.64
C LEU A 130 6.23 12.61 19.10
N ARG A 131 6.94 11.52 19.36
CA ARG A 131 7.45 11.18 20.68
C ARG A 131 8.82 11.80 20.98
N GLY A 132 9.46 12.46 20.01
CA GLY A 132 10.77 13.10 20.14
C GLY A 132 11.92 12.14 20.41
N LYS A 133 11.75 10.83 20.18
CA LYS A 133 12.77 9.80 20.40
C LYS A 133 12.47 8.52 19.63
N PRO A 134 13.50 7.70 19.28
CA PRO A 134 13.35 6.46 18.54
C PRO A 134 12.80 5.34 19.45
N LEU A 135 11.48 5.27 19.61
CA LEU A 135 10.80 4.25 20.42
C LEU A 135 10.49 2.97 19.64
N LEU A 136 10.45 3.07 18.30
CA LEU A 136 10.16 1.97 17.41
C LEU A 136 11.29 1.76 16.42
N ASP A 137 11.64 0.52 16.16
CA ASP A 137 12.40 0.15 14.96
C ASP A 137 11.51 0.35 13.73
N CYS A 138 12.00 1.13 12.77
CA CYS A 138 11.25 1.43 11.54
C CYS A 138 11.45 0.28 10.52
N ASP A 139 11.00 -0.91 10.87
CA ASP A 139 11.19 -2.16 10.11
C ASP A 139 10.04 -2.52 9.17
N GLY A 140 8.92 -1.78 9.24
CA GLY A 140 7.71 -2.02 8.45
C GLY A 140 6.83 -3.15 9.01
N ILE A 141 7.00 -3.52 10.29
CA ILE A 141 6.23 -4.57 10.96
C ILE A 141 5.35 -3.94 12.05
N LEU A 142 4.02 -4.08 11.93
CA LEU A 142 3.08 -3.71 12.99
C LEU A 142 2.96 -4.82 14.04
N GLY A 143 4.04 -5.03 14.81
CA GLY A 143 4.02 -5.90 15.97
C GLY A 143 3.24 -5.30 17.15
N PRO A 144 3.07 -6.07 18.27
CA PRO A 144 2.33 -5.58 19.44
C PRO A 144 2.86 -4.26 20.01
N ILE A 145 4.19 -4.05 20.02
CA ILE A 145 4.82 -2.84 20.50
C ILE A 145 4.48 -1.66 19.58
N SER A 146 4.62 -1.84 18.26
CA SER A 146 4.27 -0.80 17.27
C SER A 146 2.80 -0.41 17.38
N LEU A 147 1.88 -1.38 17.44
CA LEU A 147 0.45 -1.14 17.59
C LEU A 147 0.10 -0.44 18.91
N ALA A 148 0.72 -0.83 20.02
CA ALA A 148 0.52 -0.15 21.29
C ALA A 148 0.93 1.33 21.22
N ARG A 149 2.04 1.64 20.56
CA ARG A 149 2.53 3.00 20.37
C ARG A 149 1.65 3.82 19.42
N VAL A 150 1.28 3.25 18.28
CA VAL A 150 0.33 3.85 17.33
C VAL A 150 -0.98 4.22 18.06
N ASN A 151 -1.58 3.26 18.75
CA ASN A 151 -2.87 3.42 19.44
C ASN A 151 -2.82 4.31 20.70
N SER A 152 -1.62 4.64 21.21
CA SER A 152 -1.41 5.56 22.34
C SER A 152 -0.93 6.95 21.90
N THR A 153 -0.73 7.17 20.61
CA THR A 153 -0.41 8.49 20.03
C THR A 153 -1.71 9.16 19.60
N GLU A 154 -1.77 10.48 19.71
CA GLU A 154 -2.95 11.24 19.24
C GLU A 154 -3.10 11.03 17.73
N ALA A 155 -4.30 10.58 17.32
CA ALA A 155 -4.53 10.04 15.98
C ALA A 155 -4.46 11.13 14.89
N GLY A 156 -5.01 12.31 15.16
CA GLY A 156 -4.99 13.43 14.21
C GLY A 156 -3.56 13.89 13.92
N ALA A 157 -2.77 14.16 14.95
CA ALA A 157 -1.38 14.55 14.80
C ALA A 157 -0.55 13.44 14.08
N LEU A 158 -0.83 12.17 14.42
CA LEU A 158 -0.14 11.05 13.77
C LEU A 158 -0.49 10.94 12.29
N LEU A 159 -1.75 11.16 11.93
CA LEU A 159 -2.23 11.19 10.56
C LEU A 159 -1.56 12.32 9.75
N ASP A 160 -1.46 13.52 10.35
CA ASP A 160 -0.85 14.67 9.69
C ASP A 160 0.65 14.46 9.43
N VAL A 161 1.39 13.94 10.41
CA VAL A 161 2.82 13.61 10.24
C VAL A 161 2.99 12.46 9.23
N LEU A 162 2.14 11.45 9.24
CA LEU A 162 2.16 10.36 8.26
C LEU A 162 1.94 10.89 6.84
N ARG A 163 0.96 11.78 6.64
CA ARG A 163 0.69 12.43 5.35
C ARG A 163 1.90 13.25 4.88
N ALA A 164 2.50 14.03 5.75
CA ALA A 164 3.70 14.81 5.42
C ALA A 164 4.86 13.92 4.96
N LYS A 165 5.17 12.85 5.70
CA LYS A 165 6.21 11.88 5.33
C LYS A 165 5.92 11.16 4.01
N ALA A 166 4.66 10.81 3.76
CA ALA A 166 4.27 10.20 2.50
C ALA A 166 4.38 11.18 1.32
N ALA A 167 4.03 12.45 1.52
CA ALA A 167 4.21 13.50 0.52
C ALA A 167 5.69 13.69 0.16
N ASP A 168 6.58 13.74 1.14
CA ASP A 168 8.03 13.85 0.92
C ASP A 168 8.59 12.64 0.19
N ARG A 169 8.09 11.45 0.51
CA ARG A 169 8.44 10.24 -0.23
C ARG A 169 8.00 10.32 -1.69
N TYR A 170 6.77 10.77 -1.99
CA TYR A 170 6.28 10.91 -3.37
C TYR A 170 7.09 11.94 -4.14
N ARG A 171 7.43 13.08 -3.52
CA ARG A 171 8.33 14.08 -4.13
C ARG A 171 9.70 13.48 -4.46
N SER A 172 10.28 12.70 -3.53
CA SER A 172 11.56 12.02 -3.74
C SER A 172 11.51 11.00 -4.88
N ILE A 173 10.40 10.24 -5.00
CA ILE A 173 10.20 9.28 -6.10
C ILE A 173 10.10 10.01 -7.44
N ALA A 174 9.32 11.09 -7.51
CA ALA A 174 9.15 11.89 -8.72
C ALA A 174 10.47 12.54 -9.15
N ALA A 175 11.25 13.07 -8.21
CA ALA A 175 12.56 13.66 -8.49
C ALA A 175 13.59 12.64 -9.00
N ALA A 176 13.60 11.42 -8.41
CA ALA A 176 14.50 10.36 -8.81
C ALA A 176 14.08 9.66 -10.11
N ASN A 177 12.83 9.79 -10.55
CA ASN A 177 12.25 9.11 -11.70
C ASN A 177 11.43 10.08 -12.57
N PRO A 178 12.05 10.89 -13.43
CA PRO A 178 11.36 11.91 -14.23
C PRO A 178 10.12 11.41 -14.99
N PRO A 179 10.07 10.18 -15.53
CA PRO A 179 8.86 9.65 -16.16
C PRO A 179 7.66 9.52 -15.22
N LEU A 180 7.87 9.47 -13.90
CA LEU A 180 6.80 9.40 -12.89
C LEU A 180 6.38 10.77 -12.36
N ALA A 181 7.13 11.83 -12.65
CA ALA A 181 6.85 13.19 -12.18
C ALA A 181 5.41 13.68 -12.51
N PRO A 182 4.81 13.37 -13.68
CA PRO A 182 3.42 13.76 -13.96
C PRO A 182 2.40 13.19 -12.98
N ASN A 183 2.70 12.06 -12.30
CA ASN A 183 1.79 11.42 -11.37
C ASN A 183 1.79 12.09 -9.98
N LEU A 184 2.77 12.95 -9.68
CA LEU A 184 2.96 13.52 -8.34
C LEU A 184 1.72 14.29 -7.86
N HIS A 185 1.09 15.05 -8.73
CA HIS A 185 -0.12 15.81 -8.37
C HIS A 185 -1.23 14.89 -7.87
N GLY A 186 -1.58 13.84 -8.63
CA GLY A 186 -2.61 12.88 -8.24
C GLY A 186 -2.25 12.10 -6.97
N TRP A 187 -0.95 11.79 -6.74
CA TRP A 187 -0.52 11.16 -5.49
C TRP A 187 -0.73 12.08 -4.28
N LEU A 188 -0.45 13.38 -4.42
CA LEU A 188 -0.65 14.35 -3.34
C LEU A 188 -2.13 14.61 -3.07
N GLU A 189 -2.99 14.68 -4.11
CA GLU A 189 -4.44 14.78 -3.94
C GLU A 189 -5.00 13.56 -3.19
N ARG A 190 -4.56 12.34 -3.55
CA ARG A 190 -4.96 11.12 -2.84
C ARG A 190 -4.52 11.11 -1.37
N LEU A 191 -3.40 11.73 -1.03
CA LEU A 191 -2.98 11.88 0.36
C LEU A 191 -3.88 12.83 1.16
N ALA A 192 -4.40 13.88 0.53
CA ALA A 192 -5.26 14.86 1.16
C ALA A 192 -6.69 14.32 1.41
N ALA A 193 -7.16 13.41 0.55
CA ALA A 193 -8.46 12.74 0.70
C ALA A 193 -8.45 11.74 1.87
#